data_f388fba1fe2e20be51eda14fc3f7cc4e
#
_entry.id   f388fba1fe2e20be51eda14fc3f7cc4e
#
_cell.length_a   1.000
_cell.length_b   1.000
_cell.length_c   1.000
_cell.angle_alpha   90.00
_cell.angle_beta   90.00
_cell.angle_gamma   90.00
#
_symmetry.space_group_name_H-M   'P 1'
#
loop_
_entity.id
_entity.type
_entity.pdbx_description
1 polymer ?
#
loop_
_entity_poly.entity_id
_entity_poly.type
_entity_poly.pdbx_seq_one_letter_code
_entity_poly.pdbx_strand_id
1 'polypeptide(L)'
;YGYSRHAKALPLYTRRDAQRAIARIVPLPPGRDALCGSVRIGFTPVGHLLGACAITLLHGGERLVFSGDVGRSNDLLMPAPQQVPDADVLLVESTYGNRAHPKDDAAAQLAQIVSDTVQRGGSVLMPAFAVGRAQALMLMLQRLKAAGQVPTELPVYLDSPMAVQATALYHKHRRLLRIPAREAEHLA
;
A
#
# COMPACT_ATOMS: atom_id res chain seq x y z
N TYR A 1 13.02 -11.19 -23.09
CA TYR A 1 12.27 -9.96 -23.38
C TYR A 1 13.30 -8.87 -23.68
N GLY A 2 13.50 -8.42 -24.90
CA GLY A 2 14.58 -7.54 -25.40
C GLY A 2 14.65 -6.11 -24.85
N TYR A 3 14.41 -5.89 -23.56
CA TYR A 3 14.45 -4.56 -22.94
C TYR A 3 15.84 -4.12 -22.46
N SER A 4 16.82 -5.01 -22.40
CA SER A 4 18.17 -4.65 -22.01
C SER A 4 19.01 -4.28 -23.23
N ARG A 5 19.77 -3.17 -23.11
CA ARG A 5 20.78 -2.77 -24.10
C ARG A 5 22.06 -3.62 -24.05
N HIS A 6 22.18 -4.53 -23.08
CA HIS A 6 23.33 -5.42 -22.93
C HIS A 6 23.16 -6.69 -23.77
N ALA A 7 24.18 -7.10 -24.49
CA ALA A 7 24.18 -8.29 -25.38
C ALA A 7 23.92 -9.61 -24.63
N LYS A 8 24.16 -9.65 -23.30
CA LYS A 8 23.79 -10.73 -22.38
C LYS A 8 23.14 -10.09 -21.16
N ALA A 9 21.84 -9.86 -21.22
CA ALA A 9 21.06 -9.34 -20.10
C ALA A 9 20.92 -10.43 -19.03
N LEU A 10 21.83 -10.46 -18.07
CA LEU A 10 21.70 -11.28 -16.89
C LEU A 10 20.83 -10.55 -15.85
N PRO A 11 19.92 -11.24 -15.15
CA PRO A 11 19.16 -10.65 -14.04
C PRO A 11 20.13 -10.26 -12.91
N LEU A 12 19.84 -9.15 -12.21
CA LEU A 12 20.60 -8.73 -11.03
C LEU A 12 20.56 -9.79 -9.91
N TYR A 13 19.48 -10.53 -9.83
CA TYR A 13 19.33 -11.68 -8.93
C TYR A 13 18.38 -12.70 -9.54
N THR A 14 18.50 -13.94 -9.11
CA THR A 14 17.65 -15.05 -9.53
C THR A 14 16.56 -15.34 -8.49
N ARG A 15 15.58 -16.16 -8.87
CA ARG A 15 14.56 -16.66 -7.92
C ARG A 15 15.21 -17.37 -6.71
N ARG A 16 16.32 -18.09 -6.92
CA ARG A 16 17.05 -18.75 -5.85
C ARG A 16 17.66 -17.75 -4.87
N ASP A 17 18.18 -16.63 -5.35
CA ASP A 17 18.71 -15.56 -4.50
C ASP A 17 17.62 -14.91 -3.67
N ALA A 18 16.46 -14.63 -4.27
CA ALA A 18 15.29 -14.13 -3.56
C ALA A 18 14.82 -15.12 -2.47
N GLN A 19 14.74 -16.42 -2.77
CA GLN A 19 14.38 -17.44 -1.79
C GLN A 19 15.38 -17.52 -0.63
N ARG A 20 16.68 -17.39 -0.91
CA ARG A 20 17.73 -17.35 0.12
C ARG A 20 17.62 -16.12 1.01
N ALA A 21 17.27 -14.97 0.44
CA ALA A 21 17.04 -13.73 1.20
C ALA A 21 15.81 -13.88 2.10
N ILE A 22 14.68 -14.36 1.56
CA ILE A 22 13.44 -14.59 2.30
C ILE A 22 13.66 -15.54 3.48
N ALA A 23 14.43 -16.61 3.31
CA ALA A 23 14.74 -17.56 4.38
C ALA A 23 15.55 -16.96 5.55
N ARG A 24 16.12 -15.77 5.38
CA ARG A 24 16.87 -15.04 6.42
C ARG A 24 16.04 -13.92 7.09
N ILE A 25 14.81 -13.69 6.65
CA ILE A 25 13.94 -12.71 7.27
C ILE A 25 13.50 -13.22 8.64
N VAL A 26 13.73 -12.42 9.66
CA VAL A 26 13.25 -12.66 11.03
C VAL A 26 12.09 -11.72 11.27
N PRO A 27 10.84 -12.22 11.36
CA PRO A 27 9.68 -11.37 11.60
C PRO A 27 9.70 -10.84 13.02
N LEU A 28 9.35 -9.55 13.16
CA LEU A 28 9.16 -8.91 14.46
C LEU A 28 7.66 -8.68 14.69
N PRO A 29 7.13 -9.10 15.84
CA PRO A 29 5.76 -8.76 16.20
C PRO A 29 5.58 -7.25 16.36
N PRO A 30 4.43 -6.68 15.96
CA PRO A 30 4.12 -5.28 16.18
C PRO A 30 4.29 -4.87 17.64
N GLY A 31 4.84 -3.67 17.88
CA GLY A 31 5.06 -3.13 19.23
C GLY A 31 6.22 -3.77 20.01
N ARG A 32 7.04 -4.59 19.37
CA ARG A 32 8.29 -5.10 19.95
C ARG A 32 9.51 -4.50 19.28
N ASP A 33 10.47 -4.12 20.11
CA ASP A 33 11.79 -3.72 19.63
C ASP A 33 12.69 -4.93 19.41
N ALA A 34 13.65 -4.81 18.48
CA ALA A 34 14.75 -5.74 18.30
C ALA A 34 16.05 -5.14 18.80
N LEU A 35 17.00 -5.99 19.13
CA LEU A 35 18.39 -5.60 19.39
C LEU A 35 19.28 -6.17 18.29
N CYS A 36 20.10 -5.30 17.69
CA CYS A 36 21.16 -5.68 16.77
C CYS A 36 22.48 -5.15 17.34
N GLY A 37 23.24 -6.01 18.01
CA GLY A 37 24.35 -5.57 18.84
C GLY A 37 23.87 -4.62 19.94
N SER A 38 24.44 -3.40 19.99
CA SER A 38 24.06 -2.35 20.94
C SER A 38 22.95 -1.41 20.42
N VAL A 39 22.46 -1.63 19.18
CA VAL A 39 21.41 -0.80 18.57
C VAL A 39 20.04 -1.40 18.88
N ARG A 40 19.15 -0.59 19.48
CA ARG A 40 17.72 -0.94 19.61
C ARG A 40 16.98 -0.45 18.37
N ILE A 41 16.17 -1.34 17.79
CA ILE A 41 15.41 -1.07 16.57
C ILE A 41 13.92 -1.16 16.90
N GLY A 42 13.18 -0.07 16.70
CA GLY A 42 11.73 0.00 16.85
C GLY A 42 11.01 0.21 15.52
N PHE A 43 9.73 -0.19 15.46
CA PHE A 43 8.88 -0.04 14.29
C PHE A 43 7.58 0.65 14.67
N THR A 44 7.28 1.78 14.00
CA THR A 44 6.05 2.56 14.19
C THR A 44 5.23 2.53 12.90
N PRO A 45 3.99 1.99 12.89
CA PRO A 45 3.15 1.95 11.71
C PRO A 45 2.89 3.34 11.11
N VAL A 46 3.09 3.48 9.81
CA VAL A 46 2.91 4.76 9.09
C VAL A 46 1.76 4.75 8.07
N GLY A 47 0.97 3.69 8.03
CA GLY A 47 -0.29 3.65 7.28
C GLY A 47 -0.19 3.78 5.76
N HIS A 48 0.99 3.55 5.17
CA HIS A 48 1.15 3.58 3.71
C HIS A 48 0.65 2.29 3.05
N LEU A 49 1.15 1.16 3.50
CA LEU A 49 0.74 -0.19 3.09
C LEU A 49 0.68 -1.11 4.33
N LEU A 50 0.14 -2.31 4.17
CA LEU A 50 0.20 -3.33 5.22
C LEU A 50 1.66 -3.61 5.63
N GLY A 51 1.98 -3.38 6.90
CA GLY A 51 3.31 -3.57 7.45
C GLY A 51 4.28 -2.40 7.24
N ALA A 52 3.90 -1.33 6.55
CA ALA A 52 4.74 -0.14 6.40
C ALA A 52 4.94 0.55 7.74
N CYS A 53 6.22 0.75 8.11
CA CYS A 53 6.62 1.34 9.37
C CYS A 53 7.75 2.36 9.18
N ALA A 54 7.75 3.39 10.02
CA ALA A 54 8.96 4.13 10.32
C ALA A 54 9.89 3.27 11.17
N ILE A 55 11.19 3.41 10.99
CA ILE A 55 12.21 2.69 11.73
C ILE A 55 12.90 3.65 12.68
N THR A 56 12.92 3.31 13.96
CA THR A 56 13.66 4.04 15.00
C THR A 56 14.89 3.24 15.37
N LEU A 57 16.05 3.86 15.32
CA LEU A 57 17.30 3.31 15.83
C LEU A 57 17.72 4.10 17.07
N LEU A 58 18.02 3.41 18.16
CA LEU A 58 18.52 4.02 19.39
C LEU A 58 19.86 3.41 19.76
N HIS A 59 20.88 4.25 19.89
CA HIS A 59 22.23 3.87 20.28
C HIS A 59 22.93 5.00 21.05
N GLY A 60 23.56 4.68 22.17
CA GLY A 60 24.32 5.68 22.96
C GLY A 60 23.50 6.86 23.46
N GLY A 61 22.18 6.75 23.54
CA GLY A 61 21.25 7.82 23.90
C GLY A 61 20.75 8.65 22.71
N GLU A 62 21.36 8.52 21.54
CA GLU A 62 20.94 9.17 20.30
C GLU A 62 19.85 8.35 19.58
N ARG A 63 18.85 9.05 19.03
CA ARG A 63 17.73 8.48 18.29
C ARG A 63 17.70 8.96 16.86
N LEU A 64 17.80 8.00 15.94
CA LEU A 64 17.68 8.22 14.51
C LEU A 64 16.36 7.60 14.03
N VAL A 65 15.56 8.37 13.26
CA VAL A 65 14.28 7.90 12.71
C VAL A 65 14.30 8.00 11.19
N PHE A 66 13.90 6.90 10.55
CA PHE A 66 13.62 6.83 9.11
C PHE A 66 12.12 6.74 8.92
N SER A 67 11.50 7.67 8.21
CA SER A 67 10.05 7.70 8.04
C SER A 67 9.52 6.49 7.24
N GLY A 68 10.31 5.92 6.34
CA GLY A 68 9.79 5.10 5.26
C GLY A 68 8.79 5.91 4.43
N ASP A 69 7.97 5.24 3.63
CA ASP A 69 6.87 5.87 2.88
C ASP A 69 5.67 6.07 3.81
N VAL A 70 5.26 7.32 4.01
CA VAL A 70 4.21 7.70 4.97
C VAL A 70 2.84 7.72 4.30
N GLY A 71 1.87 7.06 4.90
CA GLY A 71 0.48 7.05 4.44
C GLY A 71 -0.26 8.35 4.72
N ARG A 72 -1.46 8.48 4.18
CA ARG A 72 -2.34 9.63 4.41
C ARG A 72 -3.18 9.41 5.67
N SER A 73 -3.44 10.48 6.42
CA SER A 73 -4.34 10.42 7.59
C SER A 73 -5.79 10.04 7.21
N ASN A 74 -6.19 10.32 5.97
CA ASN A 74 -7.51 10.02 5.41
C ASN A 74 -7.49 8.90 4.36
N ASP A 75 -6.51 7.99 4.40
CA ASP A 75 -6.47 6.84 3.49
C ASP A 75 -7.75 6.00 3.58
N LEU A 76 -8.15 5.40 2.46
CA LEU A 76 -9.39 4.64 2.36
C LEU A 76 -9.33 3.29 3.08
N LEU A 77 -8.17 2.65 3.05
CA LEU A 77 -7.94 1.28 3.55
C LEU A 77 -7.11 1.26 4.82
N MET A 78 -6.05 2.08 4.87
CA MET A 78 -5.06 2.03 5.93
C MET A 78 -5.39 2.99 7.08
N PRO A 79 -5.09 2.61 8.34
CA PRO A 79 -5.14 3.55 9.45
C PRO A 79 -4.19 4.73 9.23
N ALA A 80 -4.50 5.86 9.88
CA ALA A 80 -3.61 7.02 9.87
C ALA A 80 -2.21 6.66 10.41
N PRO A 81 -1.15 7.35 9.94
CA PRO A 81 0.18 7.21 10.51
C PRO A 81 0.16 7.42 12.03
N GLN A 82 0.86 6.54 12.75
CA GLN A 82 1.09 6.73 14.18
C GLN A 82 2.21 7.75 14.39
N GLN A 83 2.17 8.42 15.54
CA GLN A 83 3.21 9.36 15.91
C GLN A 83 4.51 8.61 16.17
N VAL A 84 5.59 9.01 15.49
CA VAL A 84 6.94 8.55 15.78
C VAL A 84 7.48 9.24 17.04
N PRO A 85 8.41 8.64 17.78
CA PRO A 85 9.04 9.29 18.92
C PRO A 85 9.92 10.47 18.46
N ASP A 86 10.20 11.38 19.40
CA ASP A 86 11.17 12.46 19.16
C ASP A 86 12.50 11.88 18.69
N ALA A 87 13.16 12.58 17.79
CA ALA A 87 14.40 12.12 17.17
C ALA A 87 15.47 13.20 17.18
N ASP A 88 16.73 12.81 17.39
CA ASP A 88 17.89 13.68 17.22
C ASP A 88 18.17 13.90 15.72
N VAL A 89 17.91 12.85 14.91
CA VAL A 89 18.00 12.91 13.45
C VAL A 89 16.80 12.24 12.82
N LEU A 90 16.15 12.95 11.89
CA LEU A 90 15.01 12.45 11.12
C LEU A 90 15.33 12.44 9.62
N LEU A 91 15.24 11.25 9.01
CA LEU A 91 15.23 11.09 7.56
C LEU A 91 13.79 10.89 7.12
N VAL A 92 13.24 11.88 6.41
CA VAL A 92 11.83 11.90 5.98
C VAL A 92 11.72 11.82 4.47
N GLU A 93 10.75 11.05 3.98
CA GLU A 93 10.39 11.02 2.57
C GLU A 93 9.89 12.39 2.08
N SER A 94 10.00 12.64 0.79
CA SER A 94 9.53 13.88 0.17
C SER A 94 8.93 13.69 -1.21
N THR A 95 8.35 12.53 -1.48
CA THR A 95 7.79 12.13 -2.78
C THR A 95 6.85 13.18 -3.37
N TYR A 96 5.99 13.76 -2.55
CA TYR A 96 5.09 14.84 -2.93
C TYR A 96 5.33 16.14 -2.13
N GLY A 97 6.56 16.35 -1.64
CA GLY A 97 6.91 17.48 -0.78
C GLY A 97 6.75 18.86 -1.44
N ASN A 98 6.69 18.90 -2.78
CA ASN A 98 6.56 20.12 -3.58
C ASN A 98 5.14 20.40 -4.09
N ARG A 99 4.12 19.63 -3.70
CA ARG A 99 2.75 19.81 -4.21
C ARG A 99 1.68 19.44 -3.19
N ALA A 100 0.57 20.17 -3.24
CA ALA A 100 -0.64 19.80 -2.52
C ALA A 100 -1.47 18.80 -3.34
N HIS A 101 -2.16 17.89 -2.64
CA HIS A 101 -3.15 17.03 -3.29
C HIS A 101 -4.44 17.79 -3.53
N PRO A 102 -5.14 17.54 -4.67
CA PRO A 102 -6.47 18.05 -4.90
C PRO A 102 -7.42 17.67 -3.76
N LYS A 103 -8.36 18.56 -3.44
CA LYS A 103 -9.41 18.33 -2.44
C LYS A 103 -10.68 17.75 -3.05
N ASP A 104 -10.64 17.37 -4.33
CA ASP A 104 -11.77 16.86 -5.08
C ASP A 104 -12.29 15.53 -4.52
N ASP A 105 -13.60 15.30 -4.69
CA ASP A 105 -14.21 14.01 -4.38
C ASP A 105 -13.86 12.99 -5.48
N ALA A 106 -12.81 12.22 -5.23
CA ALA A 106 -12.35 11.19 -6.17
C ALA A 106 -13.41 10.10 -6.41
N ALA A 107 -14.31 9.84 -5.44
CA ALA A 107 -15.37 8.85 -5.60
C ALA A 107 -16.44 9.37 -6.56
N ALA A 108 -16.86 10.62 -6.41
CA ALA A 108 -17.82 11.26 -7.32
C ALA A 108 -17.26 11.35 -8.75
N GLN A 109 -15.98 11.73 -8.91
CA GLN A 109 -15.34 11.76 -10.22
C GLN A 109 -15.28 10.37 -10.86
N LEU A 110 -14.91 9.33 -10.08
CA LEU A 110 -14.89 7.95 -10.57
C LEU A 110 -16.28 7.49 -10.98
N ALA A 111 -17.31 7.77 -10.18
CA ALA A 111 -18.70 7.44 -10.50
C ALA A 111 -19.15 8.07 -11.82
N GLN A 112 -18.85 9.35 -12.03
CA GLN A 112 -19.19 10.05 -13.27
C GLN A 112 -18.49 9.43 -14.48
N ILE A 113 -17.16 9.22 -14.40
CA ILE A 113 -16.37 8.60 -15.50
C ILE A 113 -16.91 7.21 -15.85
N VAL A 114 -17.21 6.41 -14.85
CA VAL A 114 -17.72 5.04 -15.05
C VAL A 114 -19.10 5.11 -15.69
N SER A 115 -20.01 5.92 -15.17
CA SER A 115 -21.39 6.04 -15.67
C SER A 115 -21.42 6.52 -17.11
N ASP A 116 -20.69 7.59 -17.44
CA ASP A 116 -20.63 8.14 -18.81
C ASP A 116 -20.04 7.12 -19.80
N THR A 117 -19.06 6.33 -19.33
CA THR A 117 -18.42 5.32 -20.17
C THR A 117 -19.33 4.13 -20.43
N VAL A 118 -20.06 3.66 -19.42
CA VAL A 118 -21.02 2.57 -19.55
C VAL A 118 -22.19 2.97 -20.43
N GLN A 119 -22.72 4.20 -20.29
CA GLN A 119 -23.81 4.71 -21.12
C GLN A 119 -23.51 4.67 -22.62
N ARG A 120 -22.26 4.89 -23.01
CA ARG A 120 -21.83 4.79 -24.41
C ARG A 120 -21.29 3.40 -24.80
N GLY A 121 -21.48 2.37 -23.96
CA GLY A 121 -21.05 0.99 -24.24
C GLY A 121 -19.54 0.77 -24.17
N GLY A 122 -18.81 1.66 -23.50
CA GLY A 122 -17.36 1.60 -23.38
C GLY A 122 -16.86 0.83 -22.16
N SER A 123 -15.53 0.71 -22.05
CA SER A 123 -14.83 0.12 -20.91
C SER A 123 -13.88 1.13 -20.28
N VAL A 124 -13.76 1.11 -18.95
CA VAL A 124 -12.81 1.95 -18.20
C VAL A 124 -11.57 1.12 -17.88
N LEU A 125 -10.41 1.58 -18.34
CA LEU A 125 -9.12 1.01 -17.98
C LEU A 125 -8.47 1.85 -16.87
N MET A 126 -8.17 1.24 -15.73
CA MET A 126 -7.59 1.91 -14.56
C MET A 126 -6.19 1.36 -14.26
N PRO A 127 -5.12 1.97 -14.78
CA PRO A 127 -3.76 1.60 -14.42
C PRO A 127 -3.51 1.86 -12.93
N ALA A 128 -3.04 0.85 -12.20
CA ALA A 128 -2.83 0.95 -10.76
C ALA A 128 -1.64 0.09 -10.32
N PHE A 129 -0.97 0.52 -9.24
CA PHE A 129 -0.03 -0.36 -8.57
C PHE A 129 -0.76 -1.56 -7.97
N ALA A 130 -0.12 -2.73 -8.04
CA ALA A 130 -0.69 -4.00 -7.59
C ALA A 130 -0.99 -4.04 -6.10
N VAL A 131 -0.27 -3.26 -5.29
CA VAL A 131 -0.41 -3.19 -3.84
C VAL A 131 -0.91 -1.80 -3.43
N GLY A 132 -1.93 -1.75 -2.59
CA GLY A 132 -2.55 -0.55 -2.05
C GLY A 132 -3.54 0.11 -3.02
N ARG A 133 -3.08 0.62 -4.16
CA ARG A 133 -3.94 1.37 -5.10
C ARG A 133 -5.04 0.52 -5.73
N ALA A 134 -4.71 -0.70 -6.17
CA ALA A 134 -5.70 -1.61 -6.75
C ALA A 134 -6.82 -1.94 -5.74
N GLN A 135 -6.46 -2.25 -4.50
CA GLN A 135 -7.42 -2.57 -3.44
C GLN A 135 -8.28 -1.36 -3.05
N ALA A 136 -7.70 -0.15 -3.02
CA ALA A 136 -8.46 1.08 -2.76
C ALA A 136 -9.49 1.37 -3.87
N LEU A 137 -9.12 1.16 -5.15
CA LEU A 137 -10.05 1.32 -6.28
C LEU A 137 -11.17 0.28 -6.23
N MET A 138 -10.87 -0.97 -5.90
CA MET A 138 -11.88 -2.02 -5.74
C MET A 138 -12.87 -1.68 -4.64
N LEU A 139 -12.40 -1.23 -3.47
CA LEU A 139 -13.26 -0.78 -2.38
C LEU A 139 -14.13 0.42 -2.79
N MET A 140 -13.55 1.39 -3.49
CA MET A 140 -14.29 2.56 -3.96
C MET A 140 -15.41 2.16 -4.92
N LEU A 141 -15.12 1.31 -5.92
CA LEU A 141 -16.12 0.79 -6.84
C LEU A 141 -17.22 -0.03 -6.14
N GLN A 142 -16.85 -0.85 -5.16
CA GLN A 142 -17.81 -1.58 -4.34
C GLN A 142 -18.77 -0.63 -3.60
N ARG A 143 -18.26 0.44 -2.99
CA ARG A 143 -19.06 1.45 -2.31
C ARG A 143 -19.98 2.19 -3.28
N LEU A 144 -19.47 2.56 -4.46
CA LEU A 144 -20.26 3.21 -5.50
C LEU A 144 -21.40 2.32 -6.01
N LYS A 145 -21.16 1.01 -6.18
CA LYS A 145 -22.20 0.03 -6.51
C LYS A 145 -23.25 -0.08 -5.40
N ALA A 146 -22.82 -0.21 -4.15
CA ALA A 146 -23.70 -0.30 -3.00
C ALA A 146 -24.56 0.97 -2.81
N ALA A 147 -24.04 2.13 -3.18
CA ALA A 147 -24.74 3.40 -3.17
C ALA A 147 -25.62 3.65 -4.42
N GLY A 148 -25.65 2.75 -5.39
CA GLY A 148 -26.38 2.91 -6.65
C GLY A 148 -25.82 3.99 -7.58
N GLN A 149 -24.61 4.46 -7.34
CA GLN A 149 -23.95 5.51 -8.13
C GLN A 149 -23.32 4.98 -9.43
N VAL A 150 -23.09 3.66 -9.49
CA VAL A 150 -22.73 2.93 -10.71
C VAL A 150 -23.55 1.64 -10.78
N PRO A 151 -23.76 1.05 -11.98
CA PRO A 151 -24.56 -0.17 -12.10
C PRO A 151 -24.01 -1.31 -11.23
N THR A 152 -24.88 -1.94 -10.46
CA THR A 152 -24.52 -3.07 -9.56
C THR A 152 -23.87 -4.21 -10.32
N GLU A 153 -24.42 -4.53 -11.50
CA GLU A 153 -23.98 -5.64 -12.37
C GLU A 153 -22.72 -5.32 -13.20
N LEU A 154 -22.17 -4.11 -13.08
CA LEU A 154 -20.97 -3.74 -13.82
C LEU A 154 -19.80 -4.69 -13.49
N PRO A 155 -19.24 -5.44 -14.47
CA PRO A 155 -18.14 -6.34 -14.21
C PRO A 155 -16.87 -5.54 -13.91
N VAL A 156 -16.09 -5.99 -12.92
CA VAL A 156 -14.79 -5.43 -12.55
C VAL A 156 -13.76 -6.55 -12.62
N TYR A 157 -12.71 -6.34 -13.40
CA TYR A 157 -11.65 -7.32 -13.62
C TYR A 157 -10.33 -6.81 -13.03
N LEU A 158 -9.66 -7.64 -12.24
CA LEU A 158 -8.31 -7.40 -11.71
C LEU A 158 -7.31 -8.23 -12.52
N ASP A 159 -6.77 -7.63 -13.57
CA ASP A 159 -5.82 -8.32 -14.48
C ASP A 159 -4.37 -8.14 -14.02
N SER A 160 -4.04 -8.74 -12.89
CA SER A 160 -2.68 -8.75 -12.33
C SER A 160 -2.51 -9.88 -11.32
N PRO A 161 -1.70 -10.92 -11.58
CA PRO A 161 -1.43 -11.98 -10.61
C PRO A 161 -0.87 -11.46 -9.29
N MET A 162 -0.04 -10.42 -9.33
CA MET A 162 0.51 -9.78 -8.13
C MET A 162 -0.59 -9.06 -7.34
N ALA A 163 -1.49 -8.34 -8.01
CA ALA A 163 -2.59 -7.65 -7.33
C ALA A 163 -3.58 -8.63 -6.70
N VAL A 164 -3.86 -9.77 -7.35
CA VAL A 164 -4.68 -10.85 -6.77
C VAL A 164 -4.05 -11.39 -5.48
N GLN A 165 -2.74 -11.67 -5.49
CA GLN A 165 -2.03 -12.13 -4.30
C GLN A 165 -2.00 -11.08 -3.19
N ALA A 166 -1.76 -9.81 -3.54
CA ALA A 166 -1.82 -8.70 -2.60
C ALA A 166 -3.21 -8.57 -1.96
N THR A 167 -4.28 -8.67 -2.77
CA THR A 167 -5.67 -8.63 -2.28
C THR A 167 -5.95 -9.74 -1.27
N ALA A 168 -5.46 -10.96 -1.53
CA ALA A 168 -5.56 -12.06 -0.58
C ALA A 168 -4.84 -11.77 0.75
N LEU A 169 -3.71 -11.06 0.73
CA LEU A 169 -3.03 -10.61 1.95
C LEU A 169 -3.84 -9.54 2.70
N TYR A 170 -4.44 -8.57 2.00
CA TYR A 170 -5.33 -7.58 2.61
C TYR A 170 -6.53 -8.27 3.28
N HIS A 171 -7.15 -9.23 2.62
CA HIS A 171 -8.24 -10.02 3.19
C HIS A 171 -7.80 -10.81 4.43
N LYS A 172 -6.66 -11.51 4.37
CA LYS A 172 -6.10 -12.26 5.50
C LYS A 172 -5.81 -11.36 6.71
N HIS A 173 -5.34 -10.15 6.48
CA HIS A 173 -4.96 -9.19 7.52
C HIS A 173 -5.99 -8.05 7.70
N ARG A 174 -7.26 -8.28 7.34
CA ARG A 174 -8.33 -7.27 7.36
C ARG A 174 -8.53 -6.55 8.69
N ARG A 175 -8.12 -7.16 9.81
CA ARG A 175 -8.16 -6.53 11.13
C ARG A 175 -7.21 -5.34 11.30
N LEU A 176 -6.21 -5.22 10.42
CA LEU A 176 -5.27 -4.12 10.39
C LEU A 176 -5.73 -2.95 9.50
N LEU A 177 -6.85 -3.13 8.81
CA LEU A 177 -7.45 -2.09 7.97
C LEU A 177 -8.37 -1.19 8.79
N ARG A 178 -8.58 0.04 8.34
CA ARG A 178 -9.52 0.98 8.97
C ARG A 178 -10.97 0.76 8.60
N ILE A 179 -11.25 -0.13 7.66
CA ILE A 179 -12.59 -0.45 7.19
C ILE A 179 -13.23 -1.56 8.03
N PRO A 180 -14.57 -1.62 8.12
CA PRO A 180 -15.26 -2.72 8.79
C PRO A 180 -14.89 -4.08 8.19
N ALA A 181 -14.79 -5.12 9.03
CA ALA A 181 -14.41 -6.47 8.59
C ALA A 181 -15.30 -6.99 7.46
N ARG A 182 -16.62 -6.72 7.52
CA ARG A 182 -17.60 -7.10 6.48
C ARG A 182 -17.29 -6.45 5.12
N GLU A 183 -16.80 -5.21 5.09
CA GLU A 183 -16.38 -4.56 3.84
C GLU A 183 -15.09 -5.19 3.29
N ALA A 184 -14.16 -5.52 4.17
CA ALA A 184 -12.91 -6.16 3.80
C ALA A 184 -13.10 -7.59 3.26
N GLU A 185 -14.20 -8.27 3.60
CA GLU A 185 -14.55 -9.58 3.06
C GLU A 185 -14.87 -9.54 1.57
N HIS A 186 -15.34 -8.42 1.06
CA HIS A 186 -15.69 -8.20 -0.34
C HIS A 186 -14.57 -7.57 -1.18
N LEU A 187 -13.37 -7.42 -0.65
CA LEU A 187 -12.20 -6.96 -1.41
C LEU A 187 -11.64 -8.04 -2.35
N ALA A 188 -12.06 -9.28 -2.21
CA ALA A 188 -11.58 -10.43 -2.99
C ALA A 188 -12.54 -10.78 -4.13
#